data_c7db7e1f3a21288999ca6ea92612cf0a
#
_entry.id   c7db7e1f3a21288999ca6ea92612cf0a
#
_cell.length_a   1.000
_cell.length_b   1.000
_cell.length_c   1.000
_cell.angle_alpha   90.00
_cell.angle_beta   90.00
_cell.angle_gamma   90.00
#
_symmetry.space_group_name_H-M   'P 1'
#
loop_
_entity.id
_entity.type
_entity.pdbx_description
1 polymer ?
#
loop_
_entity_poly.entity_id
_entity_poly.type
_entity_poly.pdbx_seq_one_letter_code
_entity_poly.pdbx_strand_id
1 'polypeptide(L)'
;MCIRDRGLQVMREGATSVKKYSFELGGNAPVIVMPDVDLDEVAANIVAKKTGFAGQTCVNYNRIYVQERIYPQLCEKVAEKLRAVKLGRWKDEGQVMGPLINKKARDRMLELVDDAVKSGAKLVMGGEVPEDFAKGAYMTPALLVDVTDDMRVSREEIFGPIIPMQPFKTLDEAIEKANNTIYGLSSYFFGHNAKEIAKAFEGMEAGEIFINGSGGTEQVP
;
A
#
# COMPACT_ATOMS: atom_id res chain seq x y z
N MET A 1 17.86 8.94 -2.77
CA MET A 1 17.76 8.69 -4.23
C MET A 1 16.68 7.65 -4.42
N CYS A 2 15.63 7.99 -5.14
CA CYS A 2 14.54 7.08 -5.45
C CYS A 2 15.05 5.97 -6.38
N ILE A 3 14.53 4.75 -6.25
CA ILE A 3 14.92 3.63 -7.12
C ILE A 3 14.60 3.92 -8.60
N ARG A 4 13.54 4.70 -8.88
CA ARG A 4 13.22 5.23 -10.21
C ARG A 4 14.37 6.06 -10.80
N ASP A 5 15.00 6.91 -9.99
CA ASP A 5 16.11 7.75 -10.46
C ASP A 5 17.32 6.89 -10.85
N ARG A 6 17.53 5.76 -10.17
CA ARG A 6 18.52 4.75 -10.54
C ARG A 6 18.20 4.14 -11.90
N GLY A 7 16.93 3.82 -12.17
CA GLY A 7 16.49 3.32 -13.48
C GLY A 7 16.81 4.31 -14.60
N LEU A 8 16.49 5.59 -14.42
CA LEU A 8 16.82 6.64 -15.39
C LEU A 8 18.34 6.79 -15.61
N GLN A 9 19.13 6.68 -14.56
CA GLN A 9 20.59 6.70 -14.68
C GLN A 9 21.09 5.51 -15.50
N VAL A 10 20.62 4.29 -15.22
CA VAL A 10 21.00 3.08 -15.99
C VAL A 10 20.63 3.22 -17.47
N MET A 11 19.46 3.79 -17.79
CA MET A 11 19.09 4.06 -19.18
C MET A 11 20.03 5.06 -19.86
N ARG A 12 20.40 6.14 -19.17
CA ARG A 12 21.36 7.13 -19.71
C ARG A 12 22.73 6.51 -19.99
N GLU A 13 23.27 5.75 -19.04
CA GLU A 13 24.57 5.07 -19.21
C GLU A 13 24.51 3.99 -20.31
N GLY A 14 23.36 3.34 -20.47
CA GLY A 14 23.18 2.32 -21.51
C GLY A 14 22.88 2.86 -22.91
N ALA A 15 22.64 4.17 -23.07
CA ALA A 15 22.25 4.79 -24.35
C ALA A 15 23.36 4.77 -25.43
N THR A 16 24.57 4.38 -25.07
CA THR A 16 25.70 4.25 -26.02
C THR A 16 25.57 3.06 -26.98
N SER A 17 24.61 2.15 -26.74
CA SER A 17 24.32 1.01 -27.59
C SER A 17 22.86 0.57 -27.46
N VAL A 18 22.33 -0.14 -28.46
CA VAL A 18 20.96 -0.70 -28.41
C VAL A 18 20.91 -1.80 -27.37
N LYS A 19 20.10 -1.57 -26.29
CA LYS A 19 19.91 -2.52 -25.19
C LYS A 19 18.43 -2.71 -24.89
N LYS A 20 18.08 -3.92 -24.47
CA LYS A 20 16.80 -4.20 -23.81
C LYS A 20 16.99 -4.03 -22.30
N TYR A 21 16.09 -3.33 -21.66
CA TYR A 21 16.07 -3.17 -20.21
C TYR A 21 14.92 -3.99 -19.61
N SER A 22 15.21 -4.63 -18.48
CA SER A 22 14.18 -5.17 -17.58
C SER A 22 14.44 -4.55 -16.22
N PHE A 23 13.47 -3.76 -15.73
CA PHE A 23 13.63 -3.00 -14.50
C PHE A 23 12.66 -3.47 -13.44
N GLU A 24 13.18 -3.76 -12.26
CA GLU A 24 12.42 -3.86 -11.02
C GLU A 24 12.62 -2.56 -10.24
N LEU A 25 11.59 -1.71 -10.23
CA LEU A 25 11.62 -0.38 -9.62
C LEU A 25 10.52 -0.26 -8.56
N GLY A 26 10.30 0.95 -8.05
CA GLY A 26 9.31 1.20 -7.01
C GLY A 26 7.90 1.36 -7.57
N GLY A 27 6.93 1.25 -6.67
CA GLY A 27 5.53 1.50 -6.92
C GLY A 27 4.87 2.32 -5.80
N ASN A 28 3.73 2.91 -6.08
CA ASN A 28 2.89 3.61 -5.11
C ASN A 28 1.41 3.31 -5.39
N ALA A 29 1.08 2.03 -5.41
CA ALA A 29 -0.18 1.52 -5.93
C ALA A 29 -1.40 2.10 -5.20
N PRO A 30 -2.34 2.71 -5.94
CA PRO A 30 -3.64 3.09 -5.42
C PRO A 30 -4.56 1.88 -5.31
N VAL A 31 -5.44 1.91 -4.33
CA VAL A 31 -6.53 0.96 -4.13
C VAL A 31 -7.82 1.77 -4.04
N ILE A 32 -8.77 1.55 -4.93
CA ILE A 32 -10.09 2.18 -4.90
C ILE A 32 -11.10 1.15 -4.42
N VAL A 33 -11.88 1.49 -3.37
CA VAL A 33 -12.89 0.60 -2.80
C VAL A 33 -14.26 1.24 -2.92
N MET A 34 -15.15 0.60 -3.71
CA MET A 34 -16.53 1.00 -3.93
C MET A 34 -17.47 0.39 -2.87
N PRO A 35 -18.71 0.90 -2.72
CA PRO A 35 -19.59 0.47 -1.63
C PRO A 35 -20.28 -0.89 -1.84
N ASP A 36 -20.21 -1.49 -3.02
CA ASP A 36 -20.87 -2.72 -3.40
C ASP A 36 -20.01 -3.99 -3.20
N VAL A 37 -19.11 -3.95 -2.21
CA VAL A 37 -18.17 -5.04 -1.88
C VAL A 37 -18.45 -5.65 -0.53
N ASP A 38 -17.93 -6.86 -0.30
CA ASP A 38 -17.84 -7.43 1.04
C ASP A 38 -16.69 -6.75 1.82
N LEU A 39 -17.06 -5.99 2.85
CA LEU A 39 -16.10 -5.23 3.64
C LEU A 39 -15.16 -6.12 4.47
N ASP A 40 -15.59 -7.32 4.85
CA ASP A 40 -14.76 -8.27 5.59
C ASP A 40 -13.69 -8.87 4.70
N GLU A 41 -14.04 -9.19 3.46
CA GLU A 41 -13.12 -9.68 2.46
C GLU A 41 -12.08 -8.60 2.08
N VAL A 42 -12.54 -7.38 1.78
CA VAL A 42 -11.64 -6.27 1.43
C VAL A 42 -10.70 -5.93 2.59
N ALA A 43 -11.21 -5.89 3.84
CA ALA A 43 -10.37 -5.64 5.01
C ALA A 43 -9.32 -6.75 5.20
N ALA A 44 -9.69 -8.01 4.98
CA ALA A 44 -8.75 -9.13 5.02
C ALA A 44 -7.66 -9.00 3.94
N ASN A 45 -8.05 -8.64 2.71
CA ASN A 45 -7.11 -8.40 1.61
C ASN A 45 -6.13 -7.27 1.94
N ILE A 46 -6.62 -6.14 2.46
CA ILE A 46 -5.79 -5.00 2.85
C ILE A 46 -4.76 -5.43 3.90
N VAL A 47 -5.21 -6.07 4.98
CA VAL A 47 -4.33 -6.49 6.06
C VAL A 47 -3.31 -7.52 5.58
N ALA A 48 -3.74 -8.55 4.85
CA ALA A 48 -2.83 -9.58 4.32
C ALA A 48 -1.76 -8.98 3.41
N LYS A 49 -2.14 -8.08 2.49
CA LYS A 49 -1.21 -7.43 1.57
C LYS A 49 -0.19 -6.55 2.30
N LYS A 50 -0.62 -5.84 3.35
CA LYS A 50 0.25 -4.92 4.12
C LYS A 50 1.13 -5.62 5.14
N THR A 51 0.74 -6.79 5.62
CA THR A 51 1.52 -7.58 6.61
C THR A 51 2.36 -8.68 5.97
N GLY A 52 1.98 -9.17 4.79
CA GLY A 52 2.82 -10.04 3.98
C GLY A 52 4.17 -9.39 3.68
N PHE A 53 5.27 -10.07 3.95
CA PHE A 53 6.64 -9.55 3.86
C PHE A 53 6.86 -8.21 4.61
N ALA A 54 6.05 -7.95 5.65
CA ALA A 54 6.00 -6.66 6.34
C ALA A 54 5.76 -5.47 5.37
N GLY A 55 4.97 -5.66 4.34
CA GLY A 55 4.64 -4.65 3.35
C GLY A 55 5.75 -4.28 2.35
N GLN A 56 6.84 -5.04 2.31
CA GLN A 56 8.03 -4.74 1.51
C GLN A 56 7.93 -5.33 0.09
N THR A 57 6.94 -4.87 -0.68
CA THR A 57 6.76 -5.24 -2.10
C THR A 57 6.41 -4.01 -2.94
N CYS A 58 6.88 -3.98 -4.19
CA CYS A 58 6.64 -2.87 -5.13
C CYS A 58 5.17 -2.73 -5.56
N VAL A 59 4.40 -3.82 -5.49
CA VAL A 59 2.97 -3.90 -5.80
C VAL A 59 2.08 -3.82 -4.55
N ASN A 60 2.59 -3.24 -3.45
CA ASN A 60 1.85 -3.14 -2.20
C ASN A 60 0.78 -2.03 -2.26
N TYR A 61 -0.28 -2.19 -1.48
CA TYR A 61 -1.32 -1.17 -1.30
C TYR A 61 -0.78 0.05 -0.57
N ASN A 62 -0.45 1.11 -1.28
CA ASN A 62 0.20 2.28 -0.69
C ASN A 62 -0.74 3.46 -0.46
N ARG A 63 -1.83 3.57 -1.22
CA ARG A 63 -2.81 4.64 -1.10
C ARG A 63 -4.20 4.04 -1.19
N ILE A 64 -4.93 3.98 -0.06
CA ILE A 64 -6.22 3.29 0.00
C ILE A 64 -7.34 4.34 0.03
N TYR A 65 -8.03 4.47 -1.09
CA TYR A 65 -9.17 5.34 -1.31
C TYR A 65 -10.45 4.55 -1.08
N VAL A 66 -11.30 5.02 -0.18
CA VAL A 66 -12.52 4.32 0.20
C VAL A 66 -13.73 5.24 0.00
N GLN A 67 -14.77 4.77 -0.65
CA GLN A 67 -15.98 5.56 -0.83
C GLN A 67 -16.57 5.98 0.54
N GLU A 68 -16.91 7.27 0.68
CA GLU A 68 -17.19 7.89 1.99
C GLU A 68 -18.28 7.19 2.82
N ARG A 69 -19.28 6.57 2.17
CA ARG A 69 -20.39 5.88 2.88
C ARG A 69 -19.95 4.66 3.66
N ILE A 70 -18.91 3.99 3.18
CA ILE A 70 -18.38 2.76 3.79
C ILE A 70 -17.06 2.99 4.53
N TYR A 71 -16.50 4.20 4.43
CA TYR A 71 -15.18 4.52 4.98
C TYR A 71 -15.06 4.21 6.48
N PRO A 72 -15.96 4.69 7.38
CA PRO A 72 -15.84 4.38 8.80
C PRO A 72 -15.91 2.88 9.09
N GLN A 73 -16.83 2.17 8.45
CA GLN A 73 -17.01 0.73 8.64
C GLN A 73 -15.81 -0.08 8.17
N LEU A 74 -15.23 0.26 7.01
CA LEU A 74 -14.04 -0.42 6.52
C LEU A 74 -12.83 -0.14 7.41
N CYS A 75 -12.66 1.07 7.92
CA CYS A 75 -11.60 1.41 8.87
C CYS A 75 -11.69 0.56 10.16
N GLU A 76 -12.89 0.37 10.70
CA GLU A 76 -13.13 -0.48 11.89
C GLU A 76 -12.76 -1.94 11.60
N LYS A 77 -13.20 -2.50 10.46
CA LYS A 77 -12.89 -3.87 10.07
C LYS A 77 -11.39 -4.10 9.82
N VAL A 78 -10.73 -3.14 9.19
CA VAL A 78 -9.26 -3.19 9.03
C VAL A 78 -8.58 -3.17 10.39
N ALA A 79 -9.00 -2.30 11.32
CA ALA A 79 -8.44 -2.23 12.66
C ALA A 79 -8.66 -3.54 13.44
N GLU A 80 -9.85 -4.14 13.34
CA GLU A 80 -10.16 -5.43 13.97
C GLU A 80 -9.21 -6.54 13.48
N LYS A 81 -9.09 -6.70 12.15
CA LYS A 81 -8.22 -7.71 11.57
C LYS A 81 -6.73 -7.44 11.85
N LEU A 82 -6.34 -6.17 11.90
CA LEU A 82 -4.97 -5.79 12.19
C LEU A 82 -4.55 -6.12 13.63
N ARG A 83 -5.49 -6.05 14.62
CA ARG A 83 -5.24 -6.48 16.00
C ARG A 83 -4.91 -7.96 16.12
N ALA A 84 -5.40 -8.77 15.19
CA ALA A 84 -5.14 -10.21 15.17
C ALA A 84 -3.77 -10.58 14.58
N VAL A 85 -3.08 -9.63 13.95
CA VAL A 85 -1.75 -9.86 13.36
C VAL A 85 -0.71 -10.05 14.46
N LYS A 86 -0.06 -11.18 14.44
CA LYS A 86 1.04 -11.50 15.36
C LYS A 86 2.37 -11.16 14.72
N LEU A 87 3.26 -10.57 15.52
CA LEU A 87 4.67 -10.46 15.15
C LEU A 87 5.39 -11.75 15.52
N GLY A 88 6.28 -12.19 14.66
CA GLY A 88 6.98 -13.45 14.93
C GLY A 88 8.23 -13.63 14.08
N ARG A 89 8.93 -14.70 14.38
CA ARG A 89 10.13 -15.14 13.66
C ARG A 89 9.72 -16.20 12.64
N TRP A 90 10.56 -16.47 11.65
CA TRP A 90 10.30 -17.47 10.62
C TRP A 90 10.04 -18.91 11.15
N LYS A 91 10.43 -19.19 12.41
CA LYS A 91 10.22 -20.49 13.08
C LYS A 91 8.89 -20.56 13.85
N ASP A 92 8.22 -19.42 14.03
CA ASP A 92 7.01 -19.38 14.82
C ASP A 92 5.85 -19.94 14.00
N GLU A 93 4.96 -20.71 14.65
CA GLU A 93 3.83 -21.33 13.98
C GLU A 93 2.73 -20.30 13.67
N GLY A 94 2.07 -20.48 12.53
CA GLY A 94 0.96 -19.66 12.07
C GLY A 94 1.37 -18.51 11.17
N GLN A 95 0.40 -17.69 10.81
CA GLN A 95 0.65 -16.47 10.02
C GLN A 95 1.16 -15.35 10.93
N VAL A 96 2.42 -15.01 10.80
CA VAL A 96 3.07 -13.95 11.57
C VAL A 96 3.71 -12.94 10.62
N MET A 97 3.67 -11.67 11.00
CA MET A 97 4.43 -10.64 10.31
C MET A 97 5.88 -10.64 10.82
N GLY A 98 6.83 -10.80 9.90
CA GLY A 98 8.25 -10.73 10.16
C GLY A 98 8.78 -9.29 10.29
N PRO A 99 10.11 -9.12 10.44
CA PRO A 99 10.74 -7.81 10.51
C PRO A 99 10.86 -7.13 9.14
N LEU A 100 11.14 -5.83 9.16
CA LEU A 100 11.69 -5.13 8.01
C LEU A 100 13.15 -5.56 7.76
N ILE A 101 13.66 -5.25 6.57
CA ILE A 101 15.00 -5.68 6.12
C ILE A 101 16.12 -5.24 7.09
N ASN A 102 15.98 -4.08 7.71
CA ASN A 102 16.92 -3.56 8.70
C ASN A 102 16.28 -2.46 9.56
N LYS A 103 17.00 -2.02 10.61
CA LYS A 103 16.55 -0.96 11.50
C LYS A 103 16.34 0.38 10.80
N LYS A 104 17.17 0.73 9.81
CA LYS A 104 17.00 1.96 9.05
C LYS A 104 15.67 2.00 8.29
N ALA A 105 15.25 0.86 7.71
CA ALA A 105 13.94 0.74 7.08
C ALA A 105 12.80 0.89 8.10
N ARG A 106 12.93 0.25 9.27
CA ARG A 106 11.96 0.40 10.38
C ARG A 106 11.87 1.87 10.83
N ASP A 107 12.99 2.51 11.08
CA ASP A 107 13.04 3.88 11.59
C ASP A 107 12.40 4.85 10.60
N ARG A 108 12.64 4.64 9.27
CA ARG A 108 11.92 5.38 8.23
C ARG A 108 10.40 5.19 8.28
N MET A 109 9.91 3.98 8.60
CA MET A 109 8.47 3.76 8.77
C MET A 109 7.91 4.54 9.96
N LEU A 110 8.62 4.52 11.08
CA LEU A 110 8.22 5.30 12.27
C LEU A 110 8.21 6.80 11.97
N GLU A 111 9.20 7.30 11.22
CA GLU A 111 9.23 8.69 10.76
C GLU A 111 8.03 9.04 9.87
N LEU A 112 7.64 8.15 8.94
CA LEU A 112 6.46 8.37 8.08
C LEU A 112 5.16 8.40 8.86
N VAL A 113 5.02 7.55 9.89
CA VAL A 113 3.85 7.58 10.79
C VAL A 113 3.80 8.88 11.58
N ASP A 114 4.91 9.30 12.19
CA ASP A 114 5.01 10.54 12.95
C ASP A 114 4.74 11.78 12.08
N ASP A 115 5.29 11.82 10.88
CA ASP A 115 5.06 12.89 9.90
C ASP A 115 3.57 12.97 9.48
N ALA A 116 2.94 11.83 9.21
CA ALA A 116 1.52 11.79 8.86
C ALA A 116 0.63 12.31 10.00
N VAL A 117 0.91 11.90 11.25
CA VAL A 117 0.18 12.37 12.43
C VAL A 117 0.37 13.88 12.64
N LYS A 118 1.60 14.38 12.51
CA LYS A 118 1.88 15.84 12.58
C LYS A 118 1.20 16.63 11.46
N SER A 119 0.97 15.99 10.32
CA SER A 119 0.26 16.58 9.17
C SER A 119 -1.27 16.48 9.28
N GLY A 120 -1.81 15.85 10.35
CA GLY A 120 -3.24 15.82 10.63
C GLY A 120 -3.92 14.46 10.43
N ALA A 121 -3.21 13.42 9.98
CA ALA A 121 -3.73 12.06 9.96
C ALA A 121 -3.92 11.54 11.40
N LYS A 122 -4.87 10.60 11.56
CA LYS A 122 -5.09 9.93 12.84
C LYS A 122 -4.47 8.55 12.85
N LEU A 123 -3.58 8.29 13.78
CA LEU A 123 -3.07 6.94 14.06
C LEU A 123 -4.12 6.19 14.89
N VAL A 124 -4.74 5.18 14.28
CA VAL A 124 -5.75 4.35 14.96
C VAL A 124 -5.07 3.29 15.82
N MET A 125 -3.98 2.71 15.33
CA MET A 125 -3.20 1.72 16.08
C MET A 125 -1.82 1.44 15.44
N GLY A 126 -0.93 0.81 16.22
CA GLY A 126 0.37 0.35 15.78
C GLY A 126 1.38 1.48 15.56
N GLY A 127 2.38 1.24 14.70
CA GLY A 127 3.40 2.24 14.40
C GLY A 127 4.46 2.39 15.49
N GLU A 128 4.72 1.34 16.26
CA GLU A 128 5.67 1.35 17.37
C GLU A 128 6.63 0.16 17.33
N VAL A 129 7.72 0.24 18.06
CA VAL A 129 8.67 -0.87 18.24
C VAL A 129 8.23 -1.68 19.46
N PRO A 130 7.81 -2.94 19.31
CA PRO A 130 7.40 -3.76 20.43
C PRO A 130 8.60 -4.14 21.31
N GLU A 131 8.43 -4.13 22.64
CA GLU A 131 9.50 -4.39 23.61
C GLU A 131 10.17 -5.74 23.40
N ASP A 132 9.39 -6.78 23.17
CA ASP A 132 9.89 -8.16 22.94
C ASP A 132 10.77 -8.29 21.69
N PHE A 133 10.65 -7.35 20.76
CA PHE A 133 11.37 -7.34 19.49
C PHE A 133 12.31 -6.12 19.32
N ALA A 134 12.62 -5.39 20.40
CA ALA A 134 13.41 -4.15 20.36
C ALA A 134 14.80 -4.29 19.72
N LYS A 135 15.42 -5.48 19.84
CA LYS A 135 16.73 -5.77 19.23
C LYS A 135 16.67 -5.95 17.72
N GLY A 136 15.51 -6.29 17.15
CA GLY A 136 15.29 -6.53 15.73
C GLY A 136 14.82 -5.28 14.96
N ALA A 137 14.47 -5.49 13.69
CA ALA A 137 13.87 -4.46 12.83
C ALA A 137 12.34 -4.59 12.76
N TYR A 138 11.71 -4.94 13.88
CA TYR A 138 10.27 -5.11 13.98
C TYR A 138 9.58 -3.78 14.27
N MET A 139 8.37 -3.64 13.77
CA MET A 139 7.38 -2.64 14.18
C MET A 139 5.99 -3.26 14.13
N THR A 140 5.08 -2.76 14.93
CA THR A 140 3.67 -3.10 14.81
C THR A 140 3.08 -2.47 13.55
N PRO A 141 2.23 -3.17 12.78
CA PRO A 141 1.62 -2.59 11.60
C PRO A 141 0.75 -1.40 11.98
N ALA A 142 0.85 -0.30 11.23
CA ALA A 142 0.18 0.97 11.53
C ALA A 142 -1.05 1.17 10.66
N LEU A 143 -2.16 1.61 11.26
CA LEU A 143 -3.35 2.08 10.56
C LEU A 143 -3.47 3.59 10.73
N LEU A 144 -3.36 4.33 9.63
CA LEU A 144 -3.58 5.77 9.53
C LEU A 144 -4.90 6.04 8.81
N VAL A 145 -5.74 6.87 9.38
CA VAL A 145 -6.99 7.34 8.76
C VAL A 145 -6.97 8.85 8.59
N ASP A 146 -7.88 9.38 7.77
CA ASP A 146 -7.94 10.79 7.41
C ASP A 146 -6.62 11.31 6.80
N VAL A 147 -5.96 10.43 6.04
CA VAL A 147 -4.75 10.78 5.28
C VAL A 147 -5.15 11.65 4.08
N THR A 148 -4.28 12.56 3.68
CA THR A 148 -4.47 13.42 2.50
C THR A 148 -3.37 13.20 1.45
N ASP A 149 -3.62 13.63 0.20
CA ASP A 149 -2.72 13.38 -0.92
C ASP A 149 -1.41 14.18 -0.87
N ASP A 150 -1.34 15.23 -0.05
CA ASP A 150 -0.15 16.05 0.18
C ASP A 150 0.80 15.49 1.22
N MET A 151 0.35 14.55 2.05
CA MET A 151 1.18 13.90 3.06
C MET A 151 2.26 13.02 2.42
N ARG A 152 3.44 12.96 3.04
CA ARG A 152 4.55 12.11 2.57
C ARG A 152 4.16 10.65 2.43
N VAL A 153 3.34 10.12 3.34
CA VAL A 153 2.86 8.74 3.32
C VAL A 153 2.02 8.41 2.08
N SER A 154 1.42 9.42 1.42
CA SER A 154 0.71 9.28 0.15
C SER A 154 1.60 9.49 -1.07
N ARG A 155 2.65 10.29 -0.96
CA ARG A 155 3.52 10.66 -2.09
C ARG A 155 4.73 9.75 -2.27
N GLU A 156 5.26 9.22 -1.16
CA GLU A 156 6.43 8.34 -1.17
C GLU A 156 6.00 6.88 -1.22
N GLU A 157 6.77 6.02 -1.90
CA GLU A 157 6.64 4.59 -1.74
C GLU A 157 6.91 4.21 -0.28
N ILE A 158 5.91 3.63 0.39
CA ILE A 158 6.02 3.27 1.80
C ILE A 158 7.03 2.14 2.00
N PHE A 159 6.87 1.02 1.29
CA PHE A 159 7.68 -0.19 1.39
C PHE A 159 7.75 -0.74 2.83
N GLY A 160 6.58 -0.79 3.47
CA GLY A 160 6.44 -1.18 4.88
C GLY A 160 4.98 -1.36 5.32
N PRO A 161 4.76 -1.78 6.58
CA PRO A 161 3.45 -2.19 7.08
C PRO A 161 2.63 -0.99 7.59
N ILE A 162 2.46 0.04 6.78
CA ILE A 162 1.61 1.20 7.08
C ILE A 162 0.40 1.16 6.15
N ILE A 163 -0.80 1.26 6.68
CA ILE A 163 -2.09 1.27 5.98
C ILE A 163 -2.64 2.70 6.02
N PRO A 164 -2.39 3.54 4.99
CA PRO A 164 -2.99 4.86 4.92
C PRO A 164 -4.32 4.78 4.20
N MET A 165 -5.38 5.27 4.84
CA MET A 165 -6.74 5.28 4.31
C MET A 165 -7.28 6.70 4.23
N GLN A 166 -7.99 7.01 3.15
CA GLN A 166 -8.66 8.29 2.94
C GLN A 166 -10.00 8.11 2.22
N PRO A 167 -11.01 8.94 2.54
CA PRO A 167 -12.29 8.87 1.87
C PRO A 167 -12.26 9.57 0.51
N PHE A 168 -13.17 9.15 -0.40
CA PHE A 168 -13.51 9.89 -1.60
C PHE A 168 -15.03 9.92 -1.80
N LYS A 169 -15.53 10.87 -2.60
CA LYS A 169 -16.97 11.06 -2.85
C LYS A 169 -17.40 10.41 -4.17
N THR A 170 -16.66 10.62 -5.24
CA THR A 170 -17.00 10.13 -6.58
C THR A 170 -15.87 9.30 -7.17
N LEU A 171 -16.21 8.35 -8.05
CA LEU A 171 -15.20 7.54 -8.73
C LEU A 171 -14.23 8.39 -9.57
N ASP A 172 -14.71 9.50 -10.16
CA ASP A 172 -13.85 10.42 -10.91
C ASP A 172 -12.77 11.04 -10.02
N GLU A 173 -13.16 11.50 -8.83
CA GLU A 173 -12.22 11.99 -7.82
C GLU A 173 -11.19 10.92 -7.44
N ALA A 174 -11.64 9.67 -7.21
CA ALA A 174 -10.74 8.58 -6.84
C ALA A 174 -9.75 8.24 -7.95
N ILE A 175 -10.17 8.25 -9.21
CA ILE A 175 -9.30 8.01 -10.37
C ILE A 175 -8.28 9.15 -10.52
N GLU A 176 -8.72 10.41 -10.39
CA GLU A 176 -7.82 11.56 -10.44
C GLU A 176 -6.73 11.47 -9.36
N LYS A 177 -7.13 11.18 -8.12
CA LYS A 177 -6.20 10.96 -7.00
C LYS A 177 -5.29 9.76 -7.24
N ALA A 178 -5.82 8.66 -7.78
CA ALA A 178 -5.06 7.47 -8.10
C ALA A 178 -3.92 7.75 -9.09
N ASN A 179 -4.19 8.57 -10.11
CA ASN A 179 -3.22 8.94 -11.14
C ASN A 179 -2.24 10.04 -10.74
N ASN A 180 -2.53 10.79 -9.64
CA ASN A 180 -1.66 11.86 -9.16
C ASN A 180 -0.40 11.33 -8.49
N THR A 181 0.45 10.68 -9.26
CA THR A 181 1.70 10.07 -8.82
C THR A 181 2.70 9.99 -9.96
N ILE A 182 3.99 9.89 -9.63
CA ILE A 182 5.07 9.62 -10.59
C ILE A 182 5.27 8.12 -10.84
N TYR A 183 4.53 7.27 -10.17
CA TYR A 183 4.59 5.80 -10.26
C TYR A 183 3.47 5.31 -11.18
N GLY A 184 3.58 4.08 -11.69
CA GLY A 184 2.58 3.50 -12.57
C GLY A 184 2.75 1.99 -12.71
N LEU A 185 3.19 1.29 -11.64
CA LEU A 185 3.42 -0.15 -11.70
C LEU A 185 2.09 -0.92 -11.64
N SER A 186 1.36 -0.79 -10.54
CA SER A 186 0.09 -1.50 -10.33
C SER A 186 -0.96 -0.61 -9.67
N SER A 187 -2.22 -0.96 -9.88
CA SER A 187 -3.39 -0.35 -9.25
C SER A 187 -4.47 -1.40 -8.98
N TYR A 188 -5.38 -1.11 -8.04
CA TYR A 188 -6.39 -2.05 -7.56
C TYR A 188 -7.74 -1.38 -7.46
N PHE A 189 -8.77 -2.10 -7.88
CA PHE A 189 -10.16 -1.66 -7.79
C PHE A 189 -11.03 -2.77 -7.19
N PHE A 190 -11.79 -2.44 -6.17
CA PHE A 190 -12.78 -3.30 -5.54
C PHE A 190 -14.18 -2.74 -5.77
N GLY A 191 -15.01 -3.46 -6.48
CA GLY A 191 -16.40 -3.10 -6.81
C GLY A 191 -16.99 -4.08 -7.80
N HIS A 192 -18.32 -4.17 -7.88
CA HIS A 192 -19.01 -5.13 -8.73
C HIS A 192 -19.85 -4.48 -9.85
N ASN A 193 -20.04 -3.16 -9.82
CA ASN A 193 -20.75 -2.46 -10.86
C ASN A 193 -19.93 -2.45 -12.16
N ALA A 194 -20.41 -3.09 -13.23
CA ALA A 194 -19.69 -3.25 -14.49
C ALA A 194 -19.31 -1.91 -15.14
N LYS A 195 -20.15 -0.86 -15.00
CA LYS A 195 -19.84 0.47 -15.57
C LYS A 195 -18.71 1.15 -14.79
N GLU A 196 -18.68 1.00 -13.47
CA GLU A 196 -17.62 1.56 -12.63
C GLU A 196 -16.31 0.80 -12.83
N ILE A 197 -16.36 -0.53 -12.98
CA ILE A 197 -15.20 -1.36 -13.35
C ILE A 197 -14.61 -0.88 -14.69
N ALA A 198 -15.45 -0.75 -15.74
CA ALA A 198 -14.98 -0.28 -17.04
C ALA A 198 -14.34 1.10 -16.93
N LYS A 199 -15.00 2.03 -16.22
CA LYS A 199 -14.48 3.38 -16.00
C LYS A 199 -13.16 3.40 -15.24
N ALA A 200 -13.02 2.59 -14.20
CA ALA A 200 -11.77 2.47 -13.46
C ALA A 200 -10.66 1.88 -14.33
N PHE A 201 -10.97 0.82 -15.09
CA PHE A 201 -10.02 0.17 -16.00
C PHE A 201 -9.51 1.12 -17.10
N GLU A 202 -10.38 1.92 -17.67
CA GLU A 202 -10.03 2.90 -18.72
C GLU A 202 -9.33 4.13 -18.15
N GLY A 203 -9.65 4.53 -16.91
CA GLY A 203 -9.18 5.77 -16.32
C GLY A 203 -7.92 5.66 -15.45
N MET A 204 -7.59 4.49 -14.91
CA MET A 204 -6.41 4.33 -14.05
C MET A 204 -5.15 4.13 -14.89
N GLU A 205 -4.11 4.92 -14.59
CA GLU A 205 -2.83 4.92 -15.31
C GLU A 205 -1.80 4.03 -14.61
N ALA A 206 -1.86 2.72 -14.88
CA ALA A 206 -0.90 1.75 -14.36
C ALA A 206 -0.64 0.62 -15.35
N GLY A 207 0.52 0.00 -15.27
CA GLY A 207 0.88 -1.16 -16.11
C GLY A 207 0.03 -2.39 -15.81
N GLU A 208 -0.44 -2.52 -14.56
CA GLU A 208 -1.33 -3.60 -14.14
C GLU A 208 -2.52 -3.02 -13.35
N ILE A 209 -3.73 -3.42 -13.71
CA ILE A 209 -4.97 -3.04 -13.02
C ILE A 209 -5.66 -4.31 -12.55
N PHE A 210 -5.74 -4.51 -11.23
CA PHE A 210 -6.38 -5.66 -10.64
C PHE A 210 -7.81 -5.32 -10.19
N ILE A 211 -8.78 -6.10 -10.65
CA ILE A 211 -10.20 -5.96 -10.29
C ILE A 211 -10.59 -7.07 -9.33
N ASN A 212 -11.08 -6.70 -8.14
CA ASN A 212 -11.53 -7.61 -7.08
C ASN A 212 -10.49 -8.69 -6.73
N GLY A 213 -9.20 -8.30 -6.72
CA GLY A 213 -8.12 -9.24 -6.43
C GLY A 213 -6.89 -8.54 -5.86
N SER A 214 -6.06 -9.31 -5.17
CA SER A 214 -4.84 -8.83 -4.53
C SER A 214 -3.62 -8.76 -5.48
N GLY A 215 -3.77 -9.20 -6.73
CA GLY A 215 -2.66 -9.39 -7.65
C GLY A 215 -1.65 -10.44 -7.11
N GLY A 216 -1.35 -11.42 -7.87
CA GLY A 216 -0.34 -12.44 -7.52
C GLY A 216 0.30 -12.96 -8.79
N THR A 217 1.53 -13.40 -8.68
CA THR A 217 2.28 -14.06 -9.77
C THR A 217 1.78 -15.49 -10.06
N GLU A 218 0.71 -15.93 -9.38
CA GLU A 218 0.20 -17.30 -9.47
C GLU A 218 -0.49 -17.63 -10.80
N GLN A 219 -0.61 -16.67 -11.72
CA GLN A 219 -1.31 -16.88 -13.00
C GLN A 219 -0.47 -16.52 -14.23
N VAL A 220 0.84 -16.61 -14.13
CA VAL A 220 1.66 -16.60 -15.36
C VAL A 220 1.87 -18.05 -15.78
N PRO A 221 1.28 -18.49 -16.92
CA PRO A 221 1.51 -19.82 -17.46
C PRO A 221 2.96 -20.03 -17.91
#